data_8d0c3182acd9deb5507380cf0d49e9df
#
_entry.id   8d0c3182acd9deb5507380cf0d49e9df
#
_cell.length_a   1.000
_cell.length_b   1.000
_cell.length_c   1.000
_cell.angle_alpha   90.00
_cell.angle_beta   90.00
_cell.angle_gamma   90.00
#
_symmetry.space_group_name_H-M   'P 1'
#
loop_
_entity.id
_entity.type
_entity.pdbx_description
1 polymer ?
#
loop_
_entity_poly.entity_id
_entity_poly.type
_entity_poly.pdbx_seq_one_letter_code
_entity_poly.pdbx_strand_id
1 'polypeptide(L)'
;MSMPLASDDALQAGVGDGHSWTVLTRVPAAPRQSLLWLPALGVAARHYLPLAEALAAQGMAVFLHEWRGNGSSTLRASRMQDWGYRHLLCEDLPASHARLAQHGALPLAIGGQSLGGQVACCHAALHPQAFARLWLVASGTAYWRCFAAPRRYLLPLAYRLLP
;
A
#
# COMPACT_ATOMS: atom_id res chain seq x y z
N MET A 1 -29.47 -4.16 -4.38
CA MET A 1 -29.14 -4.86 -5.63
C MET A 1 -27.61 -4.89 -5.72
N SER A 2 -26.98 -6.03 -5.36
CA SER A 2 -25.52 -6.18 -5.38
C SER A 2 -25.08 -6.35 -6.84
N MET A 3 -24.25 -5.44 -7.35
CA MET A 3 -23.62 -5.62 -8.65
C MET A 3 -22.66 -6.81 -8.57
N PRO A 4 -22.65 -7.72 -9.57
CA PRO A 4 -21.67 -8.79 -9.57
C PRO A 4 -20.25 -8.21 -9.68
N LEU A 5 -19.32 -8.71 -8.84
CA LEU A 5 -17.89 -8.45 -8.98
C LEU A 5 -17.41 -9.18 -10.25
N ALA A 6 -16.69 -8.50 -11.11
CA ALA A 6 -16.30 -9.07 -12.42
C ALA A 6 -15.14 -10.07 -12.29
N SER A 7 -14.26 -9.93 -11.31
CA SER A 7 -13.23 -10.93 -10.99
C SER A 7 -12.64 -10.72 -9.60
N ASP A 8 -12.39 -11.83 -8.92
CA ASP A 8 -11.55 -11.91 -7.70
C ASP A 8 -10.13 -12.26 -8.12
N ASP A 9 -9.51 -11.43 -8.98
CA ASP A 9 -8.20 -11.73 -9.53
C ASP A 9 -7.09 -11.34 -8.57
N ALA A 10 -6.12 -12.20 -8.50
CA ALA A 10 -4.86 -11.98 -7.81
C ALA A 10 -3.78 -11.76 -8.87
N LEU A 11 -3.22 -10.54 -8.91
CA LEU A 11 -2.15 -10.21 -9.84
C LEU A 11 -0.80 -10.57 -9.23
N GLN A 12 0.00 -11.35 -9.95
CA GLN A 12 1.37 -11.60 -9.51
C GLN A 12 2.27 -10.40 -9.87
N ALA A 13 2.97 -9.89 -8.88
CA ALA A 13 4.00 -8.88 -9.05
C ALA A 13 5.35 -9.43 -8.55
N GLY A 14 6.45 -8.94 -9.11
CA GLY A 14 7.79 -9.37 -8.72
C GLY A 14 8.86 -8.42 -9.24
N VAL A 15 10.03 -8.50 -8.64
CA VAL A 15 11.21 -7.70 -8.95
C VAL A 15 12.45 -8.57 -9.14
N GLY A 16 13.51 -7.96 -9.67
CA GLY A 16 14.72 -8.69 -10.12
C GLY A 16 15.54 -9.39 -9.04
N ASP A 17 15.29 -9.09 -7.75
CA ASP A 17 15.94 -9.74 -6.59
C ASP A 17 15.29 -11.09 -6.19
N GLY A 18 14.32 -11.57 -6.97
CA GLY A 18 13.56 -12.79 -6.70
C GLY A 18 12.37 -12.59 -5.74
N HIS A 19 12.12 -11.37 -5.27
CA HIS A 19 10.92 -11.06 -4.51
C HIS A 19 9.68 -11.07 -5.40
N SER A 20 8.64 -11.76 -4.95
CA SER A 20 7.32 -11.72 -5.58
C SER A 20 6.20 -11.70 -4.52
N TRP A 21 5.07 -11.15 -4.91
CA TRP A 21 3.88 -11.05 -4.07
C TRP A 21 2.62 -11.01 -4.93
N THR A 22 1.48 -11.21 -4.28
CA THR A 22 0.17 -11.11 -4.89
C THR A 22 -0.46 -9.76 -4.56
N VAL A 23 -0.83 -9.00 -5.57
CA VAL A 23 -1.70 -7.83 -5.44
C VAL A 23 -3.13 -8.36 -5.47
N LEU A 24 -3.83 -8.29 -4.35
CA LEU A 24 -5.24 -8.70 -4.27
C LEU A 24 -6.12 -7.63 -4.93
N THR A 25 -7.13 -8.06 -5.69
CA THR A 25 -7.96 -7.12 -6.44
C THR A 25 -9.45 -7.29 -6.13
N ARG A 26 -10.20 -6.19 -6.26
CA ARG A 26 -11.66 -6.16 -6.34
C ARG A 26 -12.05 -5.20 -7.45
N VAL A 27 -12.47 -5.74 -8.58
CA VAL A 27 -12.77 -4.96 -9.78
C VAL A 27 -14.26 -5.12 -10.12
N PRO A 28 -15.07 -4.06 -10.05
CA PRO A 28 -16.46 -4.11 -10.47
C PRO A 28 -16.58 -4.22 -12.01
N ALA A 29 -17.73 -4.65 -12.51
CA ALA A 29 -17.96 -4.85 -13.95
C ALA A 29 -17.77 -3.57 -14.78
N ALA A 30 -18.05 -2.39 -14.20
CA ALA A 30 -17.88 -1.09 -14.84
C ALA A 30 -17.17 -0.11 -13.91
N PRO A 31 -15.85 -0.23 -13.72
CA PRO A 31 -15.12 0.64 -12.85
C PRO A 31 -15.02 2.05 -13.44
N ARG A 32 -15.15 3.08 -12.59
CA ARG A 32 -15.04 4.49 -12.99
C ARG A 32 -13.73 5.14 -12.56
N GLN A 33 -13.05 4.53 -11.60
CA GLN A 33 -11.76 4.95 -11.05
C GLN A 33 -11.05 3.74 -10.41
N SER A 34 -9.79 3.88 -10.15
CA SER A 34 -8.98 2.83 -9.50
C SER A 34 -8.23 3.36 -8.28
N LEU A 35 -7.92 2.47 -7.35
CA LEU A 35 -7.19 2.76 -6.13
C LEU A 35 -6.10 1.71 -5.92
N LEU A 36 -4.85 2.16 -5.80
CA LEU A 36 -3.77 1.37 -5.22
C LEU A 36 -3.72 1.65 -3.72
N TRP A 37 -4.01 0.62 -2.92
CA TRP A 37 -4.03 0.73 -1.47
C TRP A 37 -2.81 0.07 -0.84
N LEU A 38 -2.16 0.80 0.07
CA LEU A 38 -0.98 0.37 0.82
C LEU A 38 -1.37 0.09 2.28
N PRO A 39 -1.17 -1.15 2.77
CA PRO A 39 -1.48 -1.53 4.14
C PRO A 39 -0.67 -0.77 5.20
N ALA A 40 -1.14 -0.80 6.45
CA ALA A 40 -0.33 -0.39 7.59
C ALA A 40 0.85 -1.34 7.79
N LEU A 41 1.90 -0.87 8.49
CA LEU A 41 3.06 -1.70 8.83
C LEU A 41 2.62 -2.99 9.56
N GLY A 42 3.13 -4.13 9.10
CA GLY A 42 2.85 -5.45 9.69
C GLY A 42 1.44 -6.00 9.42
N VAL A 43 0.63 -5.29 8.63
CA VAL A 43 -0.72 -5.74 8.26
C VAL A 43 -0.70 -6.30 6.83
N ALA A 44 -1.11 -7.55 6.66
CA ALA A 44 -1.19 -8.17 5.34
C ALA A 44 -2.38 -7.62 4.53
N ALA A 45 -2.21 -7.56 3.21
CA ALA A 45 -3.19 -7.03 2.26
C ALA A 45 -4.60 -7.62 2.44
N ARG A 46 -4.71 -8.92 2.75
CA ARG A 46 -6.00 -9.60 2.95
C ARG A 46 -6.90 -8.96 3.99
N HIS A 47 -6.35 -8.25 4.99
CA HIS A 47 -7.13 -7.59 6.02
C HIS A 47 -7.90 -6.37 5.51
N TYR A 48 -7.57 -5.89 4.31
CA TYR A 48 -8.27 -4.78 3.64
C TYR A 48 -9.28 -5.25 2.60
N LEU A 49 -9.52 -6.56 2.47
CA LEU A 49 -10.55 -7.08 1.55
C LEU A 49 -11.94 -6.50 1.83
N PRO A 50 -12.42 -6.37 3.10
CA PRO A 50 -13.72 -5.72 3.35
C PRO A 50 -13.79 -4.26 2.86
N LEU A 51 -12.69 -3.51 3.00
CA LEU A 51 -12.59 -2.15 2.45
C LEU A 51 -12.65 -2.19 0.92
N ALA A 52 -11.90 -3.08 0.29
CA ALA A 52 -11.86 -3.21 -1.16
C ALA A 52 -13.25 -3.61 -1.73
N GLU A 53 -13.96 -4.50 -1.07
CA GLU A 53 -15.32 -4.90 -1.43
C GLU A 53 -16.31 -3.74 -1.32
N ALA A 54 -16.25 -2.98 -0.22
CA ALA A 54 -17.11 -1.82 -0.02
C ALA A 54 -16.87 -0.73 -1.09
N LEU A 55 -15.61 -0.49 -1.47
CA LEU A 55 -15.25 0.47 -2.52
C LEU A 55 -15.59 -0.04 -3.92
N ALA A 56 -15.43 -1.34 -4.18
CA ALA A 56 -15.82 -1.95 -5.43
C ALA A 56 -17.35 -1.86 -5.66
N ALA A 57 -18.14 -2.02 -4.61
CA ALA A 57 -19.58 -1.80 -4.65
C ALA A 57 -19.96 -0.35 -5.02
N GLN A 58 -19.05 0.62 -4.84
CA GLN A 58 -19.19 2.02 -5.27
C GLN A 58 -18.60 2.31 -6.66
N GLY A 59 -18.19 1.28 -7.40
CA GLY A 59 -17.64 1.42 -8.74
C GLY A 59 -16.15 1.76 -8.80
N MET A 60 -15.39 1.45 -7.76
CA MET A 60 -13.94 1.64 -7.71
C MET A 60 -13.21 0.31 -7.86
N ALA A 61 -12.30 0.20 -8.83
CA ALA A 61 -11.38 -0.92 -8.89
C ALA A 61 -10.30 -0.76 -7.81
N VAL A 62 -10.16 -1.74 -6.92
CA VAL A 62 -9.23 -1.67 -5.78
C VAL A 62 -8.15 -2.73 -5.90
N PHE A 63 -6.90 -2.29 -5.72
CA PHE A 63 -5.70 -3.10 -5.78
C PHE A 63 -4.95 -2.96 -4.46
N LEU A 64 -4.84 -4.06 -3.72
CA LEU A 64 -4.21 -4.10 -2.41
C LEU A 64 -2.76 -4.59 -2.56
N HIS A 65 -1.81 -3.68 -2.32
CA HIS A 65 -0.39 -4.01 -2.30
C HIS A 65 -0.07 -4.94 -1.12
N GLU A 66 0.86 -5.88 -1.31
CA GLU A 66 1.39 -6.69 -0.21
C GLU A 66 2.83 -6.29 0.09
N TRP A 67 3.12 -6.01 1.36
CA TRP A 67 4.46 -5.64 1.79
C TRP A 67 5.44 -6.81 1.78
N ARG A 68 6.71 -6.53 1.50
CA ARG A 68 7.81 -7.45 1.80
C ARG A 68 7.68 -7.97 3.23
N GLY A 69 7.84 -9.27 3.42
CA GLY A 69 7.76 -9.93 4.72
C GLY A 69 6.36 -10.28 5.22
N ASN A 70 5.31 -9.77 4.56
CA ASN A 70 3.92 -10.01 4.96
C ASN A 70 3.20 -10.95 3.97
N GLY A 71 2.12 -11.54 4.42
CA GLY A 71 1.13 -12.25 3.63
C GLY A 71 1.70 -13.13 2.53
N SER A 72 1.43 -12.76 1.27
CA SER A 72 1.82 -13.48 0.06
C SER A 72 3.27 -13.20 -0.40
N SER A 73 4.01 -12.30 0.26
CA SER A 73 5.42 -12.04 -0.05
C SER A 73 6.26 -13.32 0.06
N THR A 74 7.13 -13.56 -0.91
CA THR A 74 8.08 -14.68 -0.90
C THR A 74 9.26 -14.45 0.05
N LEU A 75 9.53 -13.20 0.44
CA LEU A 75 10.59 -12.87 1.39
C LEU A 75 10.12 -12.89 2.83
N ARG A 76 11.08 -13.15 3.72
CA ARG A 76 10.93 -12.97 5.18
C ARG A 76 12.19 -12.30 5.72
N ALA A 77 12.02 -11.36 6.64
CA ALA A 77 13.14 -10.69 7.28
C ALA A 77 14.00 -11.68 8.07
N SER A 78 15.31 -11.53 7.98
CA SER A 78 16.29 -12.34 8.72
C SER A 78 17.55 -11.52 8.93
N ARG A 79 18.53 -12.07 9.67
CA ARG A 79 19.87 -11.42 9.82
C ARG A 79 20.64 -11.27 8.52
N MET A 80 20.30 -12.08 7.50
CA MET A 80 20.94 -12.09 6.18
C MET A 80 20.11 -11.38 5.11
N GLN A 81 18.89 -10.95 5.45
CA GLN A 81 17.95 -10.39 4.50
C GLN A 81 17.10 -9.30 5.15
N ASP A 82 17.38 -8.07 4.77
CA ASP A 82 16.64 -6.91 5.20
C ASP A 82 16.26 -6.03 4.00
N TRP A 83 15.42 -5.06 4.23
CA TRP A 83 15.00 -4.08 3.25
C TRP A 83 14.54 -2.79 3.92
N GLY A 84 14.57 -1.72 3.16
CA GLY A 84 14.13 -0.41 3.62
C GLY A 84 13.28 0.31 2.58
N TYR A 85 13.00 1.56 2.82
CA TYR A 85 12.16 2.41 1.96
C TYR A 85 12.60 2.44 0.49
N ARG A 86 13.90 2.30 0.21
CA ARG A 86 14.40 2.26 -1.15
C ARG A 86 13.80 1.09 -1.94
N HIS A 87 13.80 -0.12 -1.38
CA HIS A 87 13.20 -1.30 -2.01
C HIS A 87 11.69 -1.08 -2.24
N LEU A 88 10.98 -0.54 -1.23
CA LEU A 88 9.55 -0.28 -1.34
C LEU A 88 9.23 0.75 -2.44
N LEU A 89 9.97 1.86 -2.49
CA LEU A 89 9.68 3.00 -3.37
C LEU A 89 10.23 2.83 -4.79
N CYS A 90 11.39 2.18 -4.95
CA CYS A 90 12.07 2.08 -6.24
C CYS A 90 11.86 0.74 -6.95
N GLU A 91 11.34 -0.27 -6.26
CA GLU A 91 11.18 -1.63 -6.79
C GLU A 91 9.73 -2.12 -6.65
N ASP A 92 9.23 -2.29 -5.41
CA ASP A 92 7.95 -2.96 -5.17
C ASP A 92 6.75 -2.17 -5.64
N LEU A 93 6.68 -0.87 -5.28
CA LEU A 93 5.55 -0.03 -5.69
C LEU A 93 5.51 0.23 -7.20
N PRO A 94 6.62 0.53 -7.88
CA PRO A 94 6.63 0.58 -9.34
C PRO A 94 6.15 -0.72 -10.00
N ALA A 95 6.54 -1.89 -9.48
CA ALA A 95 6.08 -3.17 -9.99
C ALA A 95 4.58 -3.38 -9.78
N SER A 96 4.05 -3.08 -8.60
CA SER A 96 2.60 -3.11 -8.36
C SER A 96 1.86 -2.12 -9.25
N HIS A 97 2.34 -0.88 -9.37
CA HIS A 97 1.73 0.15 -10.21
C HIS A 97 1.69 -0.28 -11.69
N ALA A 98 2.77 -0.87 -12.21
CA ALA A 98 2.82 -1.38 -13.58
C ALA A 98 1.79 -2.48 -13.84
N ARG A 99 1.46 -3.31 -12.84
CA ARG A 99 0.41 -4.33 -12.96
C ARG A 99 -0.98 -3.70 -13.09
N LEU A 100 -1.25 -2.61 -12.37
CA LEU A 100 -2.53 -1.91 -12.46
C LEU A 100 -2.74 -1.29 -13.84
N ALA A 101 -1.72 -0.77 -14.47
CA ALA A 101 -1.79 -0.19 -15.80
C ALA A 101 -2.33 -1.18 -16.87
N GLN A 102 -2.23 -2.48 -16.63
CA GLN A 102 -2.76 -3.52 -17.49
C GLN A 102 -4.30 -3.65 -17.41
N HIS A 103 -4.94 -3.07 -16.39
CA HIS A 103 -6.40 -3.07 -16.23
C HIS A 103 -7.11 -1.84 -16.81
N GLY A 104 -6.43 -1.02 -17.62
CA GLY A 104 -7.00 0.11 -18.35
C GLY A 104 -6.61 1.48 -17.76
N ALA A 105 -6.85 2.51 -18.56
CA ALA A 105 -6.49 3.90 -18.26
C ALA A 105 -7.59 4.60 -17.44
N LEU A 106 -7.84 4.14 -16.22
CA LEU A 106 -8.78 4.79 -15.30
C LEU A 106 -8.04 5.84 -14.44
N PRO A 107 -8.72 6.91 -13.99
CA PRO A 107 -8.15 7.82 -13.01
C PRO A 107 -7.70 7.04 -11.76
N LEU A 108 -6.39 7.01 -11.53
CA LEU A 108 -5.77 6.24 -10.45
C LEU A 108 -5.61 7.10 -9.20
N ALA A 109 -6.15 6.63 -8.08
CA ALA A 109 -5.80 7.12 -6.76
C ALA A 109 -4.74 6.20 -6.14
N ILE A 110 -3.89 6.76 -5.29
CA ILE A 110 -3.05 5.99 -4.38
C ILE A 110 -3.40 6.36 -2.94
N GLY A 111 -3.33 5.41 -2.03
CA GLY A 111 -3.61 5.70 -0.63
C GLY A 111 -3.11 4.60 0.28
N GLY A 112 -3.27 4.83 1.58
CA GLY A 112 -2.89 3.82 2.56
C GLY A 112 -3.16 4.25 3.99
N GLN A 113 -2.98 3.30 4.89
CA GLN A 113 -3.12 3.50 6.32
C GLN A 113 -1.75 3.56 6.99
N SER A 114 -1.57 4.50 7.93
CA SER A 114 -0.35 4.62 8.74
C SER A 114 0.90 4.71 7.86
N LEU A 115 1.86 3.78 7.99
CA LEU A 115 3.03 3.70 7.13
C LEU A 115 2.66 3.63 5.64
N GLY A 116 1.60 2.90 5.30
CA GLY A 116 1.11 2.81 3.91
C GLY A 116 0.79 4.17 3.31
N GLY A 117 0.13 5.04 4.07
CA GLY A 117 -0.15 6.40 3.61
C GLY A 117 1.10 7.29 3.51
N GLN A 118 2.08 7.13 4.41
CA GLN A 118 3.36 7.85 4.32
C GLN A 118 4.12 7.45 3.05
N VAL A 119 4.20 6.14 2.78
CA VAL A 119 4.86 5.60 1.58
C VAL A 119 4.09 6.00 0.32
N ALA A 120 2.74 6.03 0.36
CA ALA A 120 1.91 6.53 -0.73
C ALA A 120 2.23 8.00 -1.08
N CYS A 121 2.43 8.86 -0.07
CA CYS A 121 2.87 10.25 -0.29
C CYS A 121 4.21 10.31 -1.02
N CYS A 122 5.20 9.52 -0.56
CA CYS A 122 6.52 9.47 -1.18
C CYS A 122 6.44 8.98 -2.64
N HIS A 123 5.68 7.91 -2.89
CA HIS A 123 5.54 7.36 -4.23
C HIS A 123 4.81 8.33 -5.17
N ALA A 124 3.75 8.99 -4.70
CA ALA A 124 3.05 10.02 -5.47
C ALA A 124 3.97 11.22 -5.79
N ALA A 125 4.83 11.62 -4.86
CA ALA A 125 5.80 12.69 -5.10
C ALA A 125 6.87 12.32 -6.14
N LEU A 126 7.28 11.04 -6.20
CA LEU A 126 8.20 10.54 -7.23
C LEU A 126 7.53 10.39 -8.61
N HIS A 127 6.20 10.27 -8.64
CA HIS A 127 5.41 10.07 -9.86
C HIS A 127 4.22 11.04 -9.94
N PRO A 128 4.47 12.37 -10.04
CA PRO A 128 3.45 13.40 -9.85
C PRO A 128 2.32 13.39 -10.89
N GLN A 129 2.52 12.75 -12.05
CA GLN A 129 1.51 12.64 -13.10
C GLN A 129 0.74 11.30 -13.07
N ALA A 130 1.14 10.37 -12.20
CA ALA A 130 0.57 9.02 -12.21
C ALA A 130 -0.75 8.93 -11.42
N PHE A 131 -0.95 9.83 -10.46
CA PHE A 131 -2.06 9.72 -9.52
C PHE A 131 -2.94 10.98 -9.53
N ALA A 132 -4.24 10.77 -9.72
CA ALA A 132 -5.22 11.84 -9.68
C ALA A 132 -5.60 12.27 -8.25
N ARG A 133 -5.44 11.37 -7.26
CA ARG A 133 -5.83 11.59 -5.86
C ARG A 133 -4.93 10.83 -4.90
N LEU A 134 -4.79 11.39 -3.69
CA LEU A 134 -4.08 10.77 -2.57
C LEU A 134 -5.05 10.57 -1.38
N TRP A 135 -5.14 9.34 -0.86
CA TRP A 135 -6.00 8.98 0.26
C TRP A 135 -5.16 8.59 1.47
N LEU A 136 -5.26 9.35 2.55
CA LEU A 136 -4.47 9.16 3.76
C LEU A 136 -5.37 8.81 4.94
N VAL A 137 -5.15 7.63 5.53
CA VAL A 137 -5.88 7.18 6.71
C VAL A 137 -4.89 6.98 7.86
N ALA A 138 -5.05 7.75 8.93
CA ALA A 138 -4.20 7.67 10.12
C ALA A 138 -2.69 7.69 9.81
N SER A 139 -2.26 8.48 8.82
CA SER A 139 -0.90 8.47 8.24
C SER A 139 0.03 9.55 8.81
N GLY A 140 -0.26 10.02 10.02
CA GLY A 140 0.59 10.98 10.72
C GLY A 140 2.01 10.45 10.96
N THR A 141 2.99 11.35 10.98
CA THR A 141 4.38 10.99 11.27
C THR A 141 4.57 10.75 12.77
N ALA A 142 5.36 9.74 13.13
CA ALA A 142 5.76 9.48 14.51
C ALA A 142 6.90 10.42 14.98
N TYR A 143 6.99 11.62 14.39
CA TYR A 143 8.01 12.59 14.79
C TYR A 143 7.70 13.17 16.18
N TRP A 144 8.67 13.02 17.09
CA TRP A 144 8.47 13.31 18.51
C TRP A 144 7.98 14.74 18.81
N ARG A 145 8.34 15.75 17.98
CA ARG A 145 7.88 17.14 18.15
C ARG A 145 6.41 17.36 17.82
N CYS A 146 5.76 16.41 17.12
CA CYS A 146 4.34 16.47 16.81
C CYS A 146 3.43 16.05 17.99
N PHE A 147 4.02 15.56 19.08
CA PHE A 147 3.28 15.14 20.26
C PHE A 147 3.24 16.23 21.33
N ALA A 148 2.13 16.31 22.07
CA ALA A 148 2.01 17.20 23.23
C ALA A 148 2.95 16.77 24.37
N ALA A 149 3.32 17.72 25.23
CA ALA A 149 4.03 17.41 26.47
C ALA A 149 3.17 16.51 27.40
N PRO A 150 3.73 15.56 28.18
CA PRO A 150 5.16 15.27 28.30
C PRO A 150 5.71 14.28 27.25
N ARG A 151 4.85 13.66 26.43
CA ARG A 151 5.24 12.59 25.49
C ARG A 151 6.38 12.98 24.56
N ARG A 152 6.40 14.22 24.05
CA ARG A 152 7.45 14.70 23.15
C ARG A 152 8.87 14.67 23.77
N TYR A 153 8.97 14.70 25.08
CA TYR A 153 10.27 14.62 25.78
C TYR A 153 10.69 13.19 26.07
N LEU A 154 9.74 12.27 26.24
CA LEU A 154 9.98 10.86 26.49
C LEU A 154 10.29 10.06 25.21
N LEU A 155 9.69 10.43 24.08
CA LEU A 155 9.85 9.70 22.82
C LEU A 155 11.28 9.60 22.30
N PRO A 156 12.12 10.67 22.32
CA PRO A 156 13.52 10.55 21.89
C PRO A 156 14.33 9.57 22.72
N LEU A 157 14.04 9.44 24.02
CA LEU A 157 14.65 8.44 24.88
C LEU A 157 14.14 7.04 24.53
N ALA A 158 12.84 6.87 24.35
CA ALA A 158 12.25 5.60 23.94
C ALA A 158 12.82 5.12 22.60
N TYR A 159 12.97 6.00 21.61
CA TYR A 159 13.54 5.65 20.29
C TYR A 159 15.02 5.21 20.36
N ARG A 160 15.76 5.64 21.38
CA ARG A 160 17.16 5.19 21.60
C ARG A 160 17.24 3.84 22.29
N LEU A 161 16.19 3.43 22.97
CA LEU A 161 16.15 2.18 23.76
C LEU A 161 15.44 1.05 22.99
N LEU A 162 14.71 1.36 21.93
CA LEU A 162 14.13 0.35 21.05
C LEU A 162 15.21 -0.13 20.05
N PRO A 163 15.41 -1.45 19.94
CA PRO A 163 16.36 -2.03 18.98
C PRO A 163 15.93 -1.80 17.53
#